data_68f75dfe0a1376744e54145467680ebf
#
_entry.id   68f75dfe0a1376744e54145467680ebf
#
_cell.length_a   1.000
_cell.length_b   1.000
_cell.length_c   1.000
_cell.angle_alpha   90.00
_cell.angle_beta   90.00
_cell.angle_gamma   90.00
#
_symmetry.space_group_name_H-M   'P 1'
#
loop_
_entity.id
_entity.type
_entity.pdbx_description
1 polymer ?
#
loop_
_entity_poly.entity_id
_entity_poly.type
_entity_poly.pdbx_seq_one_letter_code
_entity_poly.pdbx_strand_id
1 'polypeptide(L)'
;MGALLFNVYRAQRQERIVQAEMVGLIDRAQSSLVALAEAVVLIDDQHQIEWWNPAAERLLGISPLDRGRNLLTILRQPTFIEYFNNIDQAPDGIKLHSNLDDDRYVQVKLTRFGGESRLLVAYDVTRMHNLEQMRKDFVDNISHELRTPLTVLSGYIETFTDQEDINPRWKRAFDQMQSQTKRMNALVNDLLLLSNLENNKKIAKNQIIEMPSLMNQLFDDAQAYNADYGHTLNLHIDSHCDLIGSDMEIASAFSNLITNAIKYTPKGGTITIGWHDDGEHAYFSVQDTGIGINPKHLPRLTERFYRVDSDRSRQTGGTGLGLAIVKHVLMQHGAYLDVQSKENEGSTFTAVFPKERLYNMT
;
A
#
# COMPACT_ATOMS: atom_id res chain seq x y z
N MET A 1 36.78 -66.33 14.40
CA MET A 1 37.53 -65.05 14.60
C MET A 1 37.60 -64.22 13.33
N GLY A 2 37.82 -64.79 12.13
CA GLY A 2 37.86 -63.98 10.87
C GLY A 2 36.59 -63.20 10.48
N ALA A 3 35.38 -63.78 10.70
CA ALA A 3 34.12 -63.14 10.36
C ALA A 3 33.81 -61.90 11.24
N LEU A 4 34.19 -61.91 12.49
CA LEU A 4 34.06 -60.77 13.42
C LEU A 4 34.97 -59.59 13.02
N LEU A 5 36.23 -59.90 12.68
CA LEU A 5 37.18 -58.88 12.19
C LEU A 5 36.73 -58.26 10.86
N PHE A 6 36.16 -59.06 9.95
CA PHE A 6 35.63 -58.59 8.68
C PHE A 6 34.42 -57.65 8.87
N ASN A 7 33.50 -57.97 9.79
CA ASN A 7 32.34 -57.13 10.09
C ASN A 7 32.75 -55.80 10.77
N VAL A 8 33.73 -55.83 11.67
CA VAL A 8 34.28 -54.62 12.30
C VAL A 8 34.96 -53.73 11.26
N TYR A 9 35.76 -54.30 10.37
CA TYR A 9 36.41 -53.55 9.30
C TYR A 9 35.39 -52.90 8.33
N ARG A 10 34.32 -53.64 7.99
CA ARG A 10 33.25 -53.14 7.14
C ARG A 10 32.46 -51.99 7.81
N ALA A 11 32.17 -52.11 9.09
CA ALA A 11 31.49 -51.06 9.86
C ALA A 11 32.35 -49.78 9.96
N GLN A 12 33.63 -49.92 10.29
CA GLN A 12 34.58 -48.80 10.33
C GLN A 12 34.75 -48.10 8.96
N ARG A 13 34.76 -48.87 7.89
CA ARG A 13 34.84 -48.30 6.53
C ARG A 13 33.58 -47.55 6.18
N GLN A 14 32.42 -48.06 6.53
CA GLN A 14 31.13 -47.39 6.30
C GLN A 14 31.00 -46.10 7.10
N GLU A 15 31.43 -46.12 8.35
CA GLU A 15 31.47 -44.93 9.21
C GLU A 15 32.39 -43.83 8.64
N ARG A 16 33.57 -44.17 8.14
CA ARG A 16 34.48 -43.23 7.47
C ARG A 16 33.89 -42.63 6.18
N ILE A 17 33.17 -43.45 5.40
CA ILE A 17 32.49 -42.96 4.18
C ILE A 17 31.39 -41.95 4.55
N VAL A 18 30.54 -42.28 5.51
CA VAL A 18 29.48 -41.38 5.98
C VAL A 18 30.04 -40.09 6.59
N GLN A 19 31.11 -40.18 7.38
CA GLN A 19 31.80 -39.01 7.89
C GLN A 19 32.40 -38.12 6.77
N ALA A 20 33.04 -38.73 5.76
CA ALA A 20 33.59 -37.98 4.64
C ALA A 20 32.50 -37.34 3.78
N GLU A 21 31.35 -38.01 3.56
CA GLU A 21 30.20 -37.44 2.87
C GLU A 21 29.58 -36.27 3.66
N MET A 22 29.48 -36.42 4.99
CA MET A 22 28.94 -35.39 5.88
C MET A 22 29.83 -34.15 5.89
N VAL A 23 31.16 -34.32 6.00
CA VAL A 23 32.12 -33.21 5.89
C VAL A 23 32.02 -32.53 4.53
N GLY A 24 31.96 -33.29 3.43
CA GLY A 24 31.82 -32.72 2.10
C GLY A 24 30.45 -32.03 1.87
N LEU A 25 29.39 -32.40 2.58
CA LEU A 25 28.12 -31.69 2.56
C LEU A 25 28.20 -30.36 3.32
N ILE A 26 28.82 -30.36 4.50
CA ILE A 26 29.05 -29.17 5.32
C ILE A 26 29.91 -28.14 4.57
N ASP A 27 31.02 -28.58 3.96
CA ASP A 27 31.91 -27.72 3.16
C ASP A 27 31.17 -27.09 1.97
N ARG A 28 30.32 -27.85 1.31
CA ARG A 28 29.50 -27.33 0.19
C ARG A 28 28.47 -26.33 0.68
N ALA A 29 27.79 -26.58 1.81
CA ALA A 29 26.84 -25.67 2.41
C ALA A 29 27.51 -24.35 2.83
N GLN A 30 28.68 -24.43 3.50
CA GLN A 30 29.45 -23.25 3.88
C GLN A 30 29.93 -22.45 2.65
N SER A 31 30.48 -23.14 1.65
CA SER A 31 30.92 -22.49 0.40
C SER A 31 29.77 -21.79 -0.32
N SER A 32 28.58 -22.37 -0.29
CA SER A 32 27.38 -21.76 -0.87
C SER A 32 26.98 -20.48 -0.12
N LEU A 33 27.00 -20.50 1.21
CA LEU A 33 26.70 -19.31 2.06
C LEU A 33 27.72 -18.19 1.86
N VAL A 34 29.01 -18.56 1.71
CA VAL A 34 30.08 -17.59 1.44
C VAL A 34 29.94 -16.93 0.06
N ALA A 35 29.41 -17.65 -0.92
CA ALA A 35 29.20 -17.16 -2.29
C ALA A 35 27.98 -16.26 -2.45
N LEU A 36 27.09 -16.21 -1.45
CA LEU A 36 25.90 -15.32 -1.49
C LEU A 36 26.29 -13.85 -1.54
N ALA A 37 25.58 -13.08 -2.33
CA ALA A 37 25.70 -11.62 -2.36
C ALA A 37 25.02 -10.97 -1.14
N GLU A 38 24.03 -11.66 -0.59
CA GLU A 38 23.30 -11.27 0.62
C GLU A 38 24.14 -11.52 1.87
N ALA A 39 24.05 -10.59 2.81
CA ALA A 39 24.63 -10.77 4.15
C ALA A 39 23.83 -11.84 4.92
N VAL A 40 24.55 -12.76 5.52
CA VAL A 40 23.99 -13.80 6.41
C VAL A 40 24.75 -13.75 7.72
N VAL A 41 24.01 -13.62 8.84
CA VAL A 41 24.58 -13.59 10.20
C VAL A 41 23.80 -14.56 11.08
N LEU A 42 24.51 -15.46 11.76
CA LEU A 42 23.98 -16.34 12.79
C LEU A 42 24.17 -15.69 14.16
N ILE A 43 23.13 -15.71 14.95
CA ILE A 43 23.03 -15.04 16.25
C ILE A 43 22.53 -16.09 17.25
N ASP A 44 23.23 -16.26 18.35
CA ASP A 44 22.87 -17.18 19.42
C ASP A 44 21.69 -16.69 20.28
N ASP A 45 21.30 -17.46 21.26
CA ASP A 45 20.23 -17.19 22.23
C ASP A 45 20.55 -16.00 23.17
N GLN A 46 21.85 -15.58 23.27
CA GLN A 46 22.30 -14.41 24.01
C GLN A 46 22.47 -13.18 23.14
N HIS A 47 21.98 -13.24 21.92
CA HIS A 47 22.08 -12.19 20.90
C HIS A 47 23.51 -11.87 20.44
N GLN A 48 24.46 -12.82 20.61
CA GLN A 48 25.84 -12.68 20.20
C GLN A 48 26.04 -13.23 18.78
N ILE A 49 26.95 -12.60 18.03
CA ILE A 49 27.30 -13.04 16.66
C ILE A 49 28.13 -14.32 16.74
N GLU A 50 27.58 -15.43 16.24
CA GLU A 50 28.25 -16.70 16.17
C GLU A 50 29.05 -16.86 14.85
N TRP A 51 28.42 -16.50 13.74
CA TRP A 51 29.00 -16.63 12.42
C TRP A 51 28.39 -15.62 11.44
N TRP A 52 29.13 -15.26 10.39
CA TRP A 52 28.68 -14.45 9.28
C TRP A 52 29.44 -14.77 7.99
N ASN A 53 28.88 -14.39 6.83
CA ASN A 53 29.54 -14.49 5.54
C ASN A 53 30.25 -13.17 5.14
N PRO A 54 31.14 -13.19 4.11
CA PRO A 54 31.83 -11.98 3.65
C PRO A 54 30.92 -10.83 3.19
N ALA A 55 29.69 -11.15 2.76
CA ALA A 55 28.72 -10.13 2.39
C ALA A 55 28.24 -9.32 3.61
N ALA A 56 28.18 -9.93 4.79
CA ALA A 56 27.83 -9.21 6.02
C ALA A 56 28.90 -8.16 6.42
N GLU A 57 30.18 -8.45 6.14
CA GLU A 57 31.24 -7.45 6.32
C GLU A 57 31.03 -6.25 5.42
N ARG A 58 30.68 -6.48 4.15
CA ARG A 58 30.48 -5.44 3.14
C ARG A 58 29.19 -4.63 3.30
N LEU A 59 28.10 -5.26 3.77
CA LEU A 59 26.79 -4.63 3.86
C LEU A 59 26.46 -4.06 5.24
N LEU A 60 26.93 -4.74 6.31
CA LEU A 60 26.60 -4.39 7.70
C LEU A 60 27.79 -3.83 8.49
N GLY A 61 29.00 -3.93 7.95
CA GLY A 61 30.21 -3.45 8.61
C GLY A 61 30.67 -4.35 9.76
N ILE A 62 30.26 -5.62 9.77
CA ILE A 62 30.71 -6.60 10.76
C ILE A 62 32.18 -6.93 10.48
N SER A 63 33.00 -6.98 11.52
CA SER A 63 34.41 -7.27 11.43
C SER A 63 34.77 -8.52 12.23
N PRO A 64 35.94 -9.15 11.98
CA PRO A 64 36.39 -10.30 12.78
C PRO A 64 36.48 -10.05 14.28
N LEU A 65 36.60 -8.78 14.71
CA LEU A 65 36.62 -8.38 16.12
C LEU A 65 35.22 -8.42 16.78
N ASP A 66 34.17 -8.57 16.00
CA ASP A 66 32.80 -8.54 16.49
C ASP A 66 32.22 -9.93 16.80
N ARG A 67 33.03 -11.00 16.59
CA ARG A 67 32.65 -12.35 16.96
C ARG A 67 32.39 -12.46 18.46
N GLY A 68 31.24 -13.01 18.84
CA GLY A 68 30.82 -13.12 20.25
C GLY A 68 30.32 -11.81 20.86
N ARG A 69 30.23 -10.71 20.07
CA ARG A 69 29.64 -9.46 20.55
C ARG A 69 28.13 -9.45 20.27
N ASN A 70 27.40 -8.72 21.10
CA ASN A 70 25.98 -8.53 20.89
C ASN A 70 25.72 -7.71 19.61
N LEU A 71 24.88 -8.23 18.70
CA LEU A 71 24.57 -7.60 17.42
C LEU A 71 24.00 -6.18 17.59
N LEU A 72 23.21 -5.92 18.63
CA LEU A 72 22.64 -4.60 18.93
C LEU A 72 23.67 -3.55 19.29
N THR A 73 24.91 -3.95 19.61
CA THR A 73 26.02 -3.00 19.83
C THR A 73 26.66 -2.54 18.51
N ILE A 74 26.40 -3.25 17.42
CA ILE A 74 26.90 -2.97 16.07
C ILE A 74 25.82 -2.25 15.27
N LEU A 75 24.62 -2.84 15.18
CA LEU A 75 23.45 -2.25 14.55
C LEU A 75 22.65 -1.47 15.60
N ARG A 76 23.02 -0.18 15.79
CA ARG A 76 22.49 0.67 16.87
C ARG A 76 21.28 1.49 16.47
N GLN A 77 20.79 1.36 15.23
CA GLN A 77 19.66 2.15 14.74
C GLN A 77 18.42 1.82 15.57
N PRO A 78 17.68 2.84 16.09
CA PRO A 78 16.50 2.61 16.94
C PRO A 78 15.45 1.72 16.26
N THR A 79 15.24 1.92 14.96
CA THR A 79 14.31 1.11 14.14
C THR A 79 14.73 -0.36 14.08
N PHE A 80 16.04 -0.65 14.05
CA PHE A 80 16.52 -2.03 14.10
C PHE A 80 16.30 -2.67 15.46
N ILE A 81 16.58 -1.92 16.54
CA ILE A 81 16.40 -2.42 17.92
C ILE A 81 14.93 -2.74 18.19
N GLU A 82 14.01 -1.88 17.75
CA GLU A 82 12.58 -2.10 17.86
C GLU A 82 12.15 -3.37 17.09
N TYR A 83 12.59 -3.49 15.84
CA TYR A 83 12.33 -4.66 15.01
C TYR A 83 12.90 -5.95 15.63
N PHE A 84 14.13 -5.89 16.15
CA PHE A 84 14.80 -7.04 16.77
C PHE A 84 14.00 -7.60 17.96
N ASN A 85 13.35 -6.72 18.73
CA ASN A 85 12.52 -7.10 19.85
C ASN A 85 11.11 -7.58 19.43
N ASN A 86 10.62 -7.14 18.28
CA ASN A 86 9.26 -7.38 17.79
C ASN A 86 9.24 -7.91 16.36
N ILE A 87 9.94 -9.02 16.10
CA ILE A 87 10.14 -9.59 14.74
C ILE A 87 8.80 -9.84 14.02
N ASP A 88 7.78 -10.26 14.77
CA ASP A 88 6.48 -10.66 14.21
C ASP A 88 5.68 -9.47 13.66
N GLN A 89 6.01 -8.23 14.03
CA GLN A 89 5.35 -7.01 13.53
C GLN A 89 5.78 -6.62 12.11
N ALA A 90 6.95 -7.11 11.64
CA ALA A 90 7.43 -6.84 10.30
C ALA A 90 7.99 -8.12 9.64
N PRO A 91 7.13 -9.05 9.21
CA PRO A 91 7.54 -10.35 8.65
C PRO A 91 8.40 -10.23 7.39
N ASP A 92 8.27 -9.12 6.65
CA ASP A 92 9.10 -8.82 5.47
C ASP A 92 10.44 -8.16 5.80
N GLY A 93 10.70 -7.90 7.10
CA GLY A 93 11.88 -7.18 7.56
C GLY A 93 11.75 -5.67 7.45
N ILE A 94 12.85 -4.98 7.70
CA ILE A 94 12.91 -3.52 7.69
C ILE A 94 14.02 -3.01 6.77
N LYS A 95 13.85 -1.80 6.23
CA LYS A 95 14.85 -1.09 5.45
C LYS A 95 15.65 -0.17 6.37
N LEU A 96 16.96 -0.23 6.28
CA LEU A 96 17.90 0.56 7.09
C LEU A 96 18.92 1.25 6.20
N HIS A 97 19.50 2.35 6.67
CA HIS A 97 20.75 2.87 6.11
C HIS A 97 21.90 1.94 6.46
N SER A 98 22.86 1.77 5.57
CA SER A 98 24.08 1.03 5.88
C SER A 98 24.91 1.82 6.91
N ASN A 99 25.53 1.11 7.85
CA ASN A 99 26.47 1.73 8.80
C ASN A 99 27.80 2.15 8.14
N LEU A 100 28.08 1.70 6.93
CA LEU A 100 29.33 1.94 6.21
C LEU A 100 29.23 3.09 5.19
N ASP A 101 28.02 3.37 4.71
CA ASP A 101 27.79 4.28 3.60
C ASP A 101 26.38 4.85 3.74
N ASP A 102 26.27 6.15 3.99
CA ASP A 102 25.00 6.85 4.20
C ASP A 102 24.09 6.81 2.96
N ASP A 103 24.66 6.64 1.77
CA ASP A 103 23.91 6.54 0.50
C ASP A 103 23.41 5.12 0.21
N ARG A 104 23.77 4.13 1.03
CA ARG A 104 23.38 2.73 0.83
C ARG A 104 22.23 2.31 1.74
N TYR A 105 21.27 1.64 1.14
CA TYR A 105 20.12 1.05 1.84
C TYR A 105 20.20 -0.47 1.85
N VAL A 106 19.99 -1.06 3.01
CA VAL A 106 19.92 -2.51 3.19
C VAL A 106 18.55 -2.90 3.74
N GLN A 107 17.97 -3.95 3.15
CA GLN A 107 16.78 -4.62 3.71
C GLN A 107 17.26 -5.71 4.64
N VAL A 108 16.83 -5.68 5.90
CA VAL A 108 17.21 -6.64 6.92
C VAL A 108 16.00 -7.46 7.33
N LYS A 109 16.14 -8.78 7.30
CA LYS A 109 15.12 -9.73 7.75
C LYS A 109 15.70 -10.65 8.82
N LEU A 110 14.96 -10.84 9.91
CA LEU A 110 15.28 -11.75 10.99
C LEU A 110 14.33 -12.96 10.94
N THR A 111 14.88 -14.14 11.20
CA THR A 111 14.10 -15.39 11.31
C THR A 111 14.61 -16.17 12.51
N ARG A 112 13.71 -16.72 13.33
CA ARG A 112 14.08 -17.62 14.41
C ARG A 112 14.34 -19.03 13.87
N PHE A 113 15.35 -19.70 14.39
CA PHE A 113 15.64 -21.09 14.04
C PHE A 113 16.27 -21.82 15.26
N GLY A 114 16.14 -23.12 15.34
CA GLY A 114 16.81 -23.95 16.35
C GLY A 114 16.56 -23.54 17.81
N GLY A 115 15.39 -23.03 18.15
CA GLY A 115 15.07 -22.50 19.47
C GLY A 115 15.06 -20.96 19.50
N GLU A 116 15.88 -20.34 20.34
CA GLU A 116 15.98 -18.87 20.47
C GLU A 116 17.02 -18.23 19.56
N SER A 117 17.80 -19.01 18.83
CA SER A 117 18.77 -18.52 17.86
C SER A 117 18.10 -17.80 16.71
N ARG A 118 18.79 -16.82 16.11
CA ARG A 118 18.26 -16.00 15.02
C ARG A 118 19.17 -16.00 13.82
N LEU A 119 18.56 -16.01 12.65
CA LEU A 119 19.22 -15.79 11.37
C LEU A 119 18.87 -14.39 10.89
N LEU A 120 19.87 -13.55 10.68
CA LEU A 120 19.74 -12.28 10.00
C LEU A 120 20.17 -12.46 8.55
N VAL A 121 19.31 -12.03 7.63
CA VAL A 121 19.64 -11.91 6.21
C VAL A 121 19.48 -10.44 5.83
N ALA A 122 20.51 -9.87 5.15
CA ALA A 122 20.42 -8.51 4.65
C ALA A 122 20.91 -8.44 3.20
N TYR A 123 20.23 -7.62 2.39
CA TYR A 123 20.56 -7.42 0.98
C TYR A 123 20.48 -5.94 0.61
N ASP A 124 21.29 -5.56 -0.36
CA ASP A 124 21.37 -4.19 -0.86
C ASP A 124 20.12 -3.87 -1.69
N VAL A 125 19.38 -2.86 -1.24
CA VAL A 125 18.18 -2.34 -1.93
C VAL A 125 18.34 -0.90 -2.41
N THR A 126 19.58 -0.39 -2.44
CA THR A 126 19.89 0.99 -2.78
C THR A 126 19.31 1.37 -4.14
N ARG A 127 19.55 0.56 -5.15
CA ARG A 127 19.04 0.82 -6.50
C ARG A 127 17.50 0.88 -6.52
N MET A 128 16.85 -0.05 -5.83
CA MET A 128 15.39 -0.10 -5.75
C MET A 128 14.84 1.12 -5.02
N HIS A 129 15.45 1.46 -3.88
CA HIS A 129 15.10 2.64 -3.09
C HIS A 129 15.25 3.93 -3.90
N ASN A 130 16.37 4.10 -4.60
CA ASN A 130 16.62 5.29 -5.41
C ASN A 130 15.64 5.42 -6.59
N LEU A 131 15.26 4.30 -7.21
CA LEU A 131 14.24 4.30 -8.26
C LEU A 131 12.86 4.68 -7.71
N GLU A 132 12.49 4.15 -6.54
CA GLU A 132 11.25 4.51 -5.84
C GLU A 132 11.25 6.02 -5.50
N GLN A 133 12.36 6.53 -4.98
CA GLN A 133 12.50 7.95 -4.62
C GLN A 133 12.48 8.87 -5.85
N MET A 134 13.24 8.55 -6.89
CA MET A 134 13.20 9.30 -8.15
C MET A 134 11.79 9.35 -8.77
N ARG A 135 11.06 8.23 -8.71
CA ARG A 135 9.69 8.18 -9.19
C ARG A 135 8.77 9.09 -8.38
N LYS A 136 8.95 9.13 -7.06
CA LYS A 136 8.19 10.01 -6.17
C LYS A 136 8.49 11.47 -6.48
N ASP A 137 9.77 11.84 -6.48
CA ASP A 137 10.21 13.22 -6.74
C ASP A 137 9.74 13.72 -8.11
N PHE A 138 9.75 12.84 -9.12
CA PHE A 138 9.24 13.13 -10.45
C PHE A 138 7.74 13.46 -10.43
N VAL A 139 6.92 12.65 -9.73
CA VAL A 139 5.48 12.89 -9.63
C VAL A 139 5.18 14.16 -8.85
N ASP A 140 5.88 14.37 -7.72
CA ASP A 140 5.71 15.55 -6.88
C ASP A 140 6.07 16.84 -7.65
N ASN A 141 7.22 16.85 -8.35
CA ASN A 141 7.69 17.99 -9.13
C ASN A 141 6.74 18.30 -10.30
N ILE A 142 6.36 17.29 -11.11
CA ILE A 142 5.41 17.49 -12.21
C ILE A 142 4.08 18.05 -11.70
N SER A 143 3.60 17.55 -10.57
CA SER A 143 2.33 18.01 -10.03
C SER A 143 2.37 19.46 -9.58
N HIS A 144 3.47 19.89 -8.96
CA HIS A 144 3.69 21.30 -8.64
C HIS A 144 3.79 22.18 -9.89
N GLU A 145 4.56 21.75 -10.89
CA GLU A 145 4.74 22.47 -12.16
C GLU A 145 3.45 22.54 -13.00
N LEU A 146 2.53 21.57 -12.87
CA LEU A 146 1.23 21.60 -13.53
C LEU A 146 0.19 22.42 -12.77
N ARG A 147 0.22 22.44 -11.44
CA ARG A 147 -0.77 23.17 -10.62
C ARG A 147 -0.70 24.66 -10.86
N THR A 148 0.49 25.23 -10.96
CA THR A 148 0.69 26.68 -11.16
C THR A 148 0.03 27.20 -12.44
N PRO A 149 0.32 26.66 -13.66
CA PRO A 149 -0.34 27.14 -14.88
C PRO A 149 -1.85 26.85 -14.89
N LEU A 150 -2.30 25.76 -14.29
CA LEU A 150 -3.72 25.45 -14.19
C LEU A 150 -4.46 26.45 -13.30
N THR A 151 -3.86 26.91 -12.19
CA THR A 151 -4.43 27.94 -11.32
C THR A 151 -4.55 29.26 -12.09
N VAL A 152 -3.52 29.65 -12.85
CA VAL A 152 -3.56 30.87 -13.67
C VAL A 152 -4.63 30.78 -14.74
N LEU A 153 -4.74 29.64 -15.44
CA LEU A 153 -5.79 29.40 -16.45
C LEU A 153 -7.19 29.46 -15.83
N SER A 154 -7.39 28.86 -14.66
CA SER A 154 -8.68 28.95 -13.93
C SER A 154 -9.06 30.39 -13.62
N GLY A 155 -8.10 31.20 -13.11
CA GLY A 155 -8.35 32.60 -12.78
C GLY A 155 -8.73 33.44 -14.00
N TYR A 156 -8.06 33.23 -15.16
CA TYR A 156 -8.47 33.93 -16.39
C TYR A 156 -9.87 33.51 -16.87
N ILE A 157 -10.17 32.21 -16.84
CA ILE A 157 -11.46 31.69 -17.27
C ILE A 157 -12.59 32.27 -16.37
N GLU A 158 -12.40 32.26 -15.06
CA GLU A 158 -13.35 32.85 -14.09
C GLU A 158 -13.56 34.34 -14.38
N THR A 159 -12.48 35.11 -14.55
CA THR A 159 -12.55 36.53 -14.86
C THR A 159 -13.35 36.81 -16.16
N PHE A 160 -13.22 35.98 -17.18
CA PHE A 160 -13.97 36.14 -18.42
C PHE A 160 -15.42 35.65 -18.32
N THR A 161 -15.68 34.61 -17.51
CA THR A 161 -17.03 34.04 -17.35
C THR A 161 -17.94 34.97 -16.54
N ASP A 162 -17.37 35.76 -15.60
CA ASP A 162 -18.09 36.68 -14.72
C ASP A 162 -18.46 38.02 -15.41
N GLN A 163 -18.08 38.23 -16.68
CA GLN A 163 -18.49 39.45 -17.40
C GLN A 163 -19.97 39.41 -17.80
N GLU A 164 -20.72 40.45 -17.41
CA GLU A 164 -22.18 40.52 -17.63
C GLU A 164 -22.58 40.50 -19.11
N ASP A 165 -21.76 40.99 -20.03
CA ASP A 165 -22.04 41.14 -21.49
C ASP A 165 -21.36 40.08 -22.37
N ILE A 166 -20.99 38.92 -21.85
CA ILE A 166 -20.30 37.90 -22.61
C ILE A 166 -21.20 37.28 -23.69
N ASN A 167 -20.66 37.20 -24.94
CA ASN A 167 -21.35 36.51 -26.01
C ASN A 167 -21.61 35.03 -25.64
N PRO A 168 -22.83 34.49 -25.84
CA PRO A 168 -23.20 33.13 -25.52
C PRO A 168 -22.28 32.02 -26.09
N ARG A 169 -21.63 32.30 -27.23
CA ARG A 169 -20.64 31.38 -27.81
C ARG A 169 -19.36 31.34 -26.99
N TRP A 170 -18.88 32.49 -26.51
CA TRP A 170 -17.69 32.58 -25.67
C TRP A 170 -17.97 31.99 -24.28
N LYS A 171 -19.14 32.24 -23.71
CA LYS A 171 -19.54 31.65 -22.44
C LYS A 171 -19.45 30.15 -22.47
N ARG A 172 -20.01 29.49 -23.50
CA ARG A 172 -19.91 28.02 -23.65
C ARG A 172 -18.47 27.54 -23.75
N ALA A 173 -17.61 28.28 -24.48
CA ALA A 173 -16.20 27.93 -24.62
C ALA A 173 -15.46 28.04 -23.28
N PHE A 174 -15.72 29.09 -22.50
CA PHE A 174 -15.12 29.27 -21.17
C PHE A 174 -15.63 28.24 -20.16
N ASP A 175 -16.93 27.92 -20.15
CA ASP A 175 -17.50 26.85 -19.32
C ASP A 175 -16.82 25.50 -19.63
N GLN A 176 -16.57 25.23 -20.92
CA GLN A 176 -15.89 24.02 -21.33
C GLN A 176 -14.41 24.02 -20.92
N MET A 177 -13.70 25.14 -21.05
CA MET A 177 -12.33 25.30 -20.58
C MET A 177 -12.25 25.14 -19.06
N GLN A 178 -13.15 25.74 -18.31
CA GLN A 178 -13.24 25.61 -16.84
C GLN A 178 -13.41 24.14 -16.42
N SER A 179 -14.33 23.43 -17.10
CA SER A 179 -14.53 22.00 -16.85
C SER A 179 -13.25 21.18 -17.07
N GLN A 180 -12.52 21.46 -18.18
CA GLN A 180 -11.26 20.78 -18.45
C GLN A 180 -10.18 21.12 -17.41
N THR A 181 -10.06 22.37 -17.01
CA THR A 181 -9.08 22.80 -16.01
C THR A 181 -9.36 22.18 -14.64
N LYS A 182 -10.63 22.15 -14.22
CA LYS A 182 -11.05 21.41 -13.00
C LYS A 182 -10.69 19.92 -13.07
N ARG A 183 -10.92 19.31 -14.23
CA ARG A 183 -10.54 17.89 -14.46
C ARG A 183 -9.04 17.66 -14.38
N MET A 184 -8.23 18.56 -14.96
CA MET A 184 -6.76 18.45 -14.89
C MET A 184 -6.25 18.61 -13.45
N ASN A 185 -6.80 19.55 -12.68
CA ASN A 185 -6.49 19.71 -11.27
C ASN A 185 -6.82 18.44 -10.45
N ALA A 186 -7.98 17.83 -10.69
CA ALA A 186 -8.36 16.57 -10.06
C ALA A 186 -7.37 15.43 -10.40
N LEU A 187 -6.98 15.30 -11.68
CA LEU A 187 -5.98 14.33 -12.12
C LEU A 187 -4.63 14.50 -11.41
N VAL A 188 -4.15 15.73 -11.29
CA VAL A 188 -2.88 16.05 -10.63
C VAL A 188 -2.95 15.69 -9.14
N ASN A 189 -4.05 16.03 -8.47
CA ASN A 189 -4.25 15.70 -7.05
C ASN A 189 -4.39 14.19 -6.82
N ASP A 190 -5.13 13.47 -7.67
CA ASP A 190 -5.26 12.01 -7.63
C ASP A 190 -3.91 11.32 -7.79
N LEU A 191 -3.07 11.82 -8.72
CA LEU A 191 -1.73 11.29 -8.98
C LEU A 191 -0.80 11.50 -7.79
N LEU A 192 -0.83 12.70 -7.18
CA LEU A 192 -0.08 13.01 -5.96
C LEU A 192 -0.50 12.12 -4.79
N LEU A 193 -1.81 12.00 -4.55
CA LEU A 193 -2.34 11.17 -3.47
C LEU A 193 -1.90 9.72 -3.66
N LEU A 194 -2.05 9.19 -4.86
CA LEU A 194 -1.66 7.81 -5.17
C LEU A 194 -0.14 7.59 -5.00
N SER A 195 0.70 8.55 -5.45
CA SER A 195 2.15 8.49 -5.26
C SER A 195 2.52 8.46 -3.77
N ASN A 196 1.86 9.29 -2.95
CA ASN A 196 2.09 9.32 -1.52
C ASN A 196 1.63 8.04 -0.81
N LEU A 197 0.48 7.50 -1.19
CA LEU A 197 -0.06 6.24 -0.65
C LEU A 197 0.86 5.04 -0.97
N GLU A 198 1.48 4.99 -2.15
CA GLU A 198 2.38 3.89 -2.52
C GLU A 198 3.72 3.91 -1.77
N ASN A 199 4.20 5.08 -1.43
CA ASN A 199 5.51 5.25 -0.79
C ASN A 199 5.47 5.23 0.74
N ASN A 200 4.33 5.59 1.35
CA ASN A 200 4.17 5.56 2.79
C ASN A 200 3.67 4.17 3.25
N LYS A 201 4.60 3.24 3.48
CA LYS A 201 4.30 1.99 4.22
C LYS A 201 4.07 2.22 5.73
N LYS A 202 4.25 3.44 6.22
CA LYS A 202 3.91 3.78 7.61
C LYS A 202 2.41 4.04 7.65
N ILE A 203 1.73 3.21 8.41
CA ILE A 203 0.33 3.31 8.80
C ILE A 203 -0.03 4.79 8.99
N ALA A 204 -1.03 5.23 8.24
CA ALA A 204 -1.67 6.52 8.39
C ALA A 204 -1.80 6.89 9.87
N LYS A 205 -1.67 8.17 10.20
CA LYS A 205 -1.86 8.68 11.57
C LYS A 205 -3.09 7.99 12.16
N ASN A 206 -2.88 7.20 13.21
CA ASN A 206 -3.96 6.52 13.92
C ASN A 206 -4.79 7.57 14.69
N GLN A 207 -5.68 8.25 13.99
CA GLN A 207 -6.66 9.17 14.57
C GLN A 207 -8.00 8.44 14.67
N ILE A 208 -8.76 8.74 15.69
CA ILE A 208 -10.15 8.29 15.78
C ILE A 208 -10.97 9.17 14.85
N ILE A 209 -11.69 8.55 13.94
CA ILE A 209 -12.56 9.19 12.96
C ILE A 209 -13.99 8.93 13.39
N GLU A 210 -14.70 10.00 13.75
CA GLU A 210 -16.13 9.94 14.09
C GLU A 210 -16.94 9.63 12.83
N MET A 211 -17.25 8.36 12.63
CA MET A 211 -17.87 7.86 11.40
C MET A 211 -19.24 8.50 11.13
N PRO A 212 -20.15 8.66 12.09
CA PRO A 212 -21.42 9.33 11.82
C PRO A 212 -21.25 10.78 11.30
N SER A 213 -20.28 11.52 11.81
CA SER A 213 -19.97 12.88 11.37
C SER A 213 -19.44 12.90 9.94
N LEU A 214 -18.45 12.02 9.64
CA LEU A 214 -17.88 11.88 8.30
C LEU A 214 -18.96 11.46 7.28
N MET A 215 -19.82 10.51 7.63
CA MET A 215 -20.90 10.04 6.75
C MET A 215 -21.88 11.13 6.38
N ASN A 216 -22.29 11.97 7.35
CA ASN A 216 -23.15 13.12 7.08
C ASN A 216 -22.48 14.14 6.17
N GLN A 217 -21.20 14.47 6.42
CA GLN A 217 -20.44 15.38 5.56
C GLN A 217 -20.34 14.86 4.11
N LEU A 218 -19.98 13.59 3.95
CA LEU A 218 -19.90 12.96 2.61
C LEU A 218 -21.26 12.92 1.90
N PHE A 219 -22.33 12.76 2.65
CA PHE A 219 -23.68 12.77 2.10
C PHE A 219 -24.09 14.17 1.63
N ASP A 220 -23.79 15.23 2.40
CA ASP A 220 -24.03 16.61 2.00
C ASP A 220 -23.24 16.98 0.74
N ASP A 221 -21.96 16.60 0.67
CA ASP A 221 -21.12 16.76 -0.51
C ASP A 221 -21.70 16.00 -1.72
N ALA A 222 -22.20 14.78 -1.50
CA ALA A 222 -22.84 13.97 -2.52
C ALA A 222 -24.14 14.61 -3.02
N GLN A 223 -24.96 15.21 -2.15
CA GLN A 223 -26.16 15.95 -2.54
C GLN A 223 -25.84 17.15 -3.43
N ALA A 224 -24.82 17.92 -3.05
CA ALA A 224 -24.34 19.05 -3.86
C ALA A 224 -23.87 18.59 -5.24
N TYR A 225 -23.09 17.51 -5.29
CA TYR A 225 -22.59 16.94 -6.55
C TYR A 225 -23.71 16.33 -7.42
N ASN A 226 -24.75 15.76 -6.80
CA ASN A 226 -25.90 15.14 -7.45
C ASN A 226 -26.88 16.15 -8.06
N ALA A 227 -26.78 17.45 -7.76
CA ALA A 227 -27.72 18.46 -8.24
C ALA A 227 -27.90 18.45 -9.77
N ASP A 228 -26.82 18.20 -10.51
CA ASP A 228 -26.82 18.14 -11.97
C ASP A 228 -27.30 16.76 -12.52
N TYR A 229 -27.29 15.71 -11.70
CA TYR A 229 -27.64 14.35 -12.10
C TYR A 229 -29.08 13.95 -11.76
N GLY A 230 -29.61 14.42 -10.63
CA GLY A 230 -31.00 14.22 -10.21
C GLY A 230 -31.33 12.79 -9.78
N HIS A 231 -30.40 12.12 -9.10
CA HIS A 231 -30.64 10.80 -8.49
C HIS A 231 -31.29 10.92 -7.12
N THR A 232 -31.93 9.84 -6.67
CA THR A 232 -32.36 9.71 -5.26
C THR A 232 -31.20 9.20 -4.43
N LEU A 233 -30.76 9.97 -3.44
CA LEU A 233 -29.71 9.59 -2.50
C LEU A 233 -30.32 9.17 -1.17
N ASN A 234 -29.91 8.01 -0.65
CA ASN A 234 -30.30 7.50 0.66
C ASN A 234 -29.05 7.31 1.53
N LEU A 235 -29.13 7.65 2.82
CA LEU A 235 -28.09 7.45 3.80
C LEU A 235 -28.62 6.54 4.92
N HIS A 236 -27.90 5.48 5.24
CA HIS A 236 -28.17 4.57 6.34
C HIS A 236 -26.93 4.49 7.24
N ILE A 237 -27.09 4.86 8.51
CA ILE A 237 -26.05 4.75 9.53
C ILE A 237 -26.58 3.85 10.63
N ASP A 238 -26.24 2.57 10.55
CA ASP A 238 -26.75 1.53 11.46
C ASP A 238 -25.70 1.18 12.55
N SER A 239 -24.56 1.88 12.55
CA SER A 239 -23.48 1.70 13.52
C SER A 239 -22.99 3.04 14.05
N HIS A 240 -22.65 3.07 15.34
CA HIS A 240 -21.92 4.17 15.99
C HIS A 240 -20.43 3.87 16.19
N CYS A 241 -19.95 2.81 15.56
CA CYS A 241 -18.54 2.43 15.58
C CYS A 241 -17.71 3.45 14.79
N ASP A 242 -16.64 3.95 15.41
CA ASP A 242 -15.66 4.83 14.79
C ASP A 242 -14.50 4.06 14.19
N LEU A 243 -13.73 4.69 13.29
CA LEU A 243 -12.55 4.08 12.68
C LEU A 243 -11.25 4.69 13.21
N ILE A 244 -10.22 3.86 13.27
CA ILE A 244 -8.84 4.29 13.52
C ILE A 244 -8.11 4.37 12.18
N GLY A 245 -7.76 5.60 11.74
CA GLY A 245 -7.11 5.80 10.45
C GLY A 245 -6.72 7.24 10.16
N SER A 246 -6.58 7.54 8.88
CA SER A 246 -6.38 8.89 8.36
C SER A 246 -7.71 9.42 7.81
N ASP A 247 -8.27 10.44 8.45
CA ASP A 247 -9.53 11.05 8.05
C ASP A 247 -9.53 11.48 6.57
N MET A 248 -8.49 12.18 6.13
CA MET A 248 -8.35 12.66 4.75
C MET A 248 -8.32 11.51 3.73
N GLU A 249 -7.62 10.41 4.04
CA GLU A 249 -7.47 9.28 3.11
C GLU A 249 -8.78 8.49 3.02
N ILE A 250 -9.43 8.22 4.17
CA ILE A 250 -10.71 7.52 4.23
C ILE A 250 -11.82 8.34 3.57
N ALA A 251 -11.91 9.64 3.86
CA ALA A 251 -12.85 10.54 3.20
C ALA A 251 -12.65 10.56 1.68
N SER A 252 -11.40 10.60 1.20
CA SER A 252 -11.09 10.53 -0.23
C SER A 252 -11.52 9.20 -0.86
N ALA A 253 -11.27 8.07 -0.20
CA ALA A 253 -11.68 6.76 -0.70
C ALA A 253 -13.21 6.65 -0.80
N PHE A 254 -13.94 7.06 0.23
CA PHE A 254 -15.39 7.01 0.26
C PHE A 254 -16.03 7.97 -0.75
N SER A 255 -15.52 9.19 -0.87
CA SER A 255 -15.93 10.15 -1.89
C SER A 255 -15.74 9.61 -3.31
N ASN A 256 -14.65 8.88 -3.57
CA ASN A 256 -14.42 8.23 -4.86
C ASN A 256 -15.47 7.14 -5.17
N LEU A 257 -15.90 6.36 -4.18
CA LEU A 257 -16.97 5.37 -4.36
C LEU A 257 -18.31 6.05 -4.64
N ILE A 258 -18.67 7.06 -3.85
CA ILE A 258 -19.93 7.81 -4.00
C ILE A 258 -19.98 8.52 -5.36
N THR A 259 -18.94 9.24 -5.75
CA THR A 259 -18.91 9.96 -7.02
C THR A 259 -18.92 9.01 -8.22
N ASN A 260 -18.33 7.82 -8.12
CA ASN A 260 -18.47 6.79 -9.14
C ASN A 260 -19.93 6.32 -9.27
N ALA A 261 -20.62 6.03 -8.16
CA ALA A 261 -22.02 5.67 -8.19
C ALA A 261 -22.87 6.75 -8.87
N ILE A 262 -22.67 8.04 -8.52
CA ILE A 262 -23.41 9.16 -9.16
C ILE A 262 -23.12 9.23 -10.66
N LYS A 263 -21.86 9.07 -11.09
CA LYS A 263 -21.47 9.16 -12.52
C LYS A 263 -22.01 8.03 -13.39
N TYR A 264 -22.09 6.82 -12.84
CA TYR A 264 -22.44 5.63 -13.61
C TYR A 264 -23.90 5.19 -13.45
N THR A 265 -24.68 5.93 -12.67
CA THR A 265 -26.12 5.73 -12.57
C THR A 265 -26.84 6.61 -13.62
N PRO A 266 -27.75 6.07 -14.42
CA PRO A 266 -28.58 6.86 -15.32
C PRO A 266 -29.48 7.81 -14.53
N LYS A 267 -29.83 8.95 -15.15
CA LYS A 267 -30.65 10.00 -14.52
C LYS A 267 -31.93 9.44 -13.89
N GLY A 268 -32.20 9.83 -12.65
CA GLY A 268 -33.37 9.38 -11.87
C GLY A 268 -33.18 8.02 -11.18
N GLY A 269 -31.96 7.43 -11.22
CA GLY A 269 -31.64 6.22 -10.46
C GLY A 269 -31.52 6.46 -8.96
N THR A 270 -31.23 5.42 -8.21
CA THR A 270 -31.11 5.45 -6.74
C THR A 270 -29.71 5.03 -6.33
N ILE A 271 -29.15 5.78 -5.35
CA ILE A 271 -27.85 5.47 -4.74
C ILE A 271 -28.06 5.41 -3.23
N THR A 272 -27.64 4.31 -2.62
CA THR A 272 -27.73 4.09 -1.18
C THR A 272 -26.32 4.01 -0.59
N ILE A 273 -26.05 4.86 0.39
CA ILE A 273 -24.78 4.93 1.11
C ILE A 273 -25.02 4.36 2.51
N GLY A 274 -24.24 3.36 2.92
CA GLY A 274 -24.43 2.66 4.18
C GLY A 274 -23.16 2.60 5.04
N TRP A 275 -23.35 2.68 6.38
CA TRP A 275 -22.34 2.37 7.38
C TRP A 275 -22.93 1.44 8.43
N HIS A 276 -22.35 0.24 8.57
CA HIS A 276 -22.78 -0.74 9.56
C HIS A 276 -21.60 -1.58 10.04
N ASP A 277 -21.76 -2.28 11.16
CA ASP A 277 -20.79 -3.25 11.69
C ASP A 277 -21.48 -4.53 12.15
N ASP A 278 -20.70 -5.61 12.27
CA ASP A 278 -21.13 -6.91 12.82
C ASP A 278 -20.36 -7.28 14.10
N GLY A 279 -19.57 -6.35 14.66
CA GLY A 279 -18.72 -6.53 15.83
C GLY A 279 -17.33 -7.13 15.53
N GLU A 280 -17.13 -7.71 14.37
CA GLU A 280 -15.82 -8.21 13.88
C GLU A 280 -15.29 -7.35 12.73
N HIS A 281 -16.17 -6.79 11.92
CA HIS A 281 -15.84 -5.91 10.80
C HIS A 281 -16.80 -4.72 10.76
N ALA A 282 -16.34 -3.60 10.17
CA ALA A 282 -17.21 -2.53 9.77
C ALA A 282 -17.23 -2.39 8.25
N TYR A 283 -18.36 -1.96 7.73
CA TYR A 283 -18.68 -1.92 6.31
C TYR A 283 -19.15 -0.55 5.90
N PHE A 284 -18.40 0.07 4.98
CA PHE A 284 -18.89 1.22 4.23
C PHE A 284 -19.33 0.73 2.86
N SER A 285 -20.59 0.91 2.51
CA SER A 285 -21.16 0.43 1.25
C SER A 285 -21.77 1.55 0.43
N VAL A 286 -21.58 1.49 -0.89
CA VAL A 286 -22.28 2.33 -1.87
C VAL A 286 -22.94 1.41 -2.89
N GLN A 287 -24.25 1.40 -2.88
CA GLN A 287 -25.08 0.65 -3.83
C GLN A 287 -25.72 1.62 -4.82
N ASP A 288 -25.63 1.30 -6.11
CA ASP A 288 -26.21 2.06 -7.19
C ASP A 288 -27.15 1.19 -8.07
N THR A 289 -28.12 1.83 -8.72
CA THR A 289 -28.97 1.22 -9.75
C THR A 289 -28.48 1.57 -11.15
N GLY A 290 -27.15 1.59 -11.31
CA GLY A 290 -26.49 2.04 -12.53
C GLY A 290 -26.39 0.98 -13.61
N ILE A 291 -25.50 1.23 -14.55
CA ILE A 291 -25.29 0.36 -15.73
C ILE A 291 -24.70 -1.02 -15.36
N GLY A 292 -24.23 -1.19 -14.12
CA GLY A 292 -23.51 -2.39 -13.71
C GLY A 292 -22.20 -2.61 -14.46
N ILE A 293 -21.50 -3.69 -14.12
CA ILE A 293 -20.17 -4.01 -14.63
C ILE A 293 -20.14 -5.46 -15.08
N ASN A 294 -19.66 -5.69 -16.31
CA ASN A 294 -19.47 -7.05 -16.79
C ASN A 294 -18.37 -7.77 -15.97
N PRO A 295 -18.57 -9.03 -15.53
CA PRO A 295 -17.63 -9.77 -14.67
C PRO A 295 -16.19 -9.81 -15.17
N LYS A 296 -15.96 -9.78 -16.48
CA LYS A 296 -14.61 -9.77 -17.06
C LYS A 296 -13.77 -8.54 -16.67
N HIS A 297 -14.43 -7.44 -16.26
CA HIS A 297 -13.78 -6.20 -15.88
C HIS A 297 -13.50 -6.09 -14.39
N LEU A 298 -14.23 -6.84 -13.52
CA LEU A 298 -14.13 -6.75 -12.06
C LEU A 298 -12.67 -6.89 -11.53
N PRO A 299 -11.86 -7.85 -12.00
CA PRO A 299 -10.49 -8.00 -11.50
C PRO A 299 -9.58 -6.82 -11.80
N ARG A 300 -9.93 -6.02 -12.82
CA ARG A 300 -9.11 -4.93 -13.34
C ARG A 300 -9.55 -3.55 -12.92
N LEU A 301 -10.70 -3.42 -12.25
CA LEU A 301 -11.29 -2.12 -11.90
C LEU A 301 -10.37 -1.24 -11.05
N THR A 302 -9.50 -1.84 -10.25
CA THR A 302 -8.54 -1.14 -9.38
C THR A 302 -7.17 -0.93 -10.04
N GLU A 303 -6.98 -1.32 -11.32
CA GLU A 303 -5.79 -0.97 -12.09
C GLU A 303 -5.81 0.53 -12.44
N ARG A 304 -4.64 1.16 -12.44
CA ARG A 304 -4.50 2.59 -12.77
C ARG A 304 -4.90 2.84 -14.21
N PHE A 305 -5.65 3.94 -14.43
CA PHE A 305 -6.14 4.37 -15.75
C PHE A 305 -7.04 3.35 -16.45
N TYR A 306 -7.41 2.26 -15.77
CA TYR A 306 -8.32 1.27 -16.34
C TYR A 306 -9.75 1.82 -16.39
N ARG A 307 -10.42 1.58 -17.52
CA ARG A 307 -11.79 2.02 -17.80
C ARG A 307 -12.49 0.99 -18.67
N VAL A 308 -13.74 0.68 -18.35
CA VAL A 308 -14.54 -0.33 -19.09
C VAL A 308 -14.85 0.14 -20.51
N ASP A 309 -15.20 1.44 -20.69
CA ASP A 309 -15.52 2.06 -21.97
C ASP A 309 -14.78 3.39 -22.16
N SER A 310 -13.91 3.48 -23.17
CA SER A 310 -13.13 4.68 -23.46
C SER A 310 -13.96 5.86 -24.01
N ASP A 311 -15.04 5.58 -24.74
CA ASP A 311 -15.80 6.62 -25.45
C ASP A 311 -16.89 7.26 -24.58
N ARG A 312 -17.66 6.47 -23.85
CA ARG A 312 -18.69 6.95 -22.91
C ARG A 312 -18.07 7.68 -21.71
N SER A 313 -16.93 7.22 -21.28
CA SER A 313 -16.23 7.77 -20.13
C SER A 313 -15.45 9.06 -20.42
N ARG A 314 -15.26 9.46 -21.69
CA ARG A 314 -14.79 10.82 -22.04
C ARG A 314 -15.82 11.87 -21.67
N GLN A 315 -17.11 11.57 -21.75
CA GLN A 315 -18.21 12.47 -21.38
C GLN A 315 -18.39 12.59 -19.86
N THR A 316 -18.16 11.51 -19.09
CA THR A 316 -18.31 11.51 -17.63
C THR A 316 -17.10 11.99 -16.84
N GLY A 317 -16.00 12.33 -17.51
CA GLY A 317 -14.85 13.03 -16.91
C GLY A 317 -14.00 12.22 -15.90
N GLY A 318 -14.14 10.90 -15.83
CA GLY A 318 -13.37 10.06 -14.90
C GLY A 318 -11.86 10.01 -15.23
N THR A 319 -11.00 10.00 -14.21
CA THR A 319 -9.53 9.92 -14.31
C THR A 319 -9.02 8.50 -14.51
N GLY A 320 -9.79 7.49 -14.07
CA GLY A 320 -9.36 6.09 -13.98
C GLY A 320 -8.41 5.82 -12.81
N LEU A 321 -8.26 6.78 -11.89
CA LEU A 321 -7.41 6.66 -10.70
C LEU A 321 -8.21 6.42 -9.41
N GLY A 322 -9.49 6.82 -9.37
CA GLY A 322 -10.30 6.80 -8.15
C GLY A 322 -10.36 5.42 -7.46
N LEU A 323 -10.64 4.33 -8.20
CA LEU A 323 -10.66 2.98 -7.60
C LEU A 323 -9.27 2.46 -7.25
N ALA A 324 -8.21 2.90 -7.91
CA ALA A 324 -6.84 2.61 -7.50
C ALA A 324 -6.52 3.31 -6.17
N ILE A 325 -6.96 4.57 -5.99
CA ILE A 325 -6.85 5.28 -4.71
C ILE A 325 -7.61 4.52 -3.61
N VAL A 326 -8.87 4.15 -3.85
CA VAL A 326 -9.66 3.35 -2.89
C VAL A 326 -8.90 2.10 -2.47
N LYS A 327 -8.39 1.32 -3.41
CA LYS A 327 -7.62 0.11 -3.10
C LYS A 327 -6.41 0.39 -2.22
N HIS A 328 -5.60 1.41 -2.55
CA HIS A 328 -4.39 1.73 -1.80
C HIS A 328 -4.70 2.24 -0.39
N VAL A 329 -5.72 3.10 -0.25
CA VAL A 329 -6.19 3.56 1.07
C VAL A 329 -6.64 2.38 1.92
N LEU A 330 -7.50 1.51 1.40
CA LEU A 330 -7.98 0.35 2.14
C LEU A 330 -6.84 -0.60 2.53
N MET A 331 -5.91 -0.89 1.63
CA MET A 331 -4.74 -1.72 1.94
C MET A 331 -3.88 -1.14 3.07
N GLN A 332 -3.67 0.18 3.12
CA GLN A 332 -2.92 0.82 4.21
C GLN A 332 -3.64 0.73 5.55
N HIS A 333 -4.97 0.65 5.53
CA HIS A 333 -5.79 0.46 6.74
C HIS A 333 -6.07 -1.01 7.06
N GLY A 334 -5.40 -1.97 6.38
CA GLY A 334 -5.65 -3.40 6.58
C GLY A 334 -7.04 -3.86 6.11
N ALA A 335 -7.74 -2.99 5.36
CA ALA A 335 -9.07 -3.20 4.82
C ALA A 335 -9.02 -3.67 3.36
N TYR A 336 -10.14 -4.11 2.81
CA TYR A 336 -10.26 -4.50 1.41
C TYR A 336 -11.57 -4.01 0.79
N LEU A 337 -11.61 -4.01 -0.55
CA LEU A 337 -12.79 -3.66 -1.33
C LEU A 337 -13.46 -4.94 -1.85
N ASP A 338 -14.73 -5.13 -1.51
CA ASP A 338 -15.63 -6.12 -2.14
C ASP A 338 -16.49 -5.42 -3.20
N VAL A 339 -16.68 -6.06 -4.36
CA VAL A 339 -17.45 -5.49 -5.47
C VAL A 339 -18.41 -6.53 -6.00
N GLN A 340 -19.70 -6.25 -5.86
CA GLN A 340 -20.77 -7.04 -6.43
C GLN A 340 -21.47 -6.22 -7.51
N SER A 341 -21.52 -6.74 -8.73
CA SER A 341 -22.12 -6.00 -9.84
C SER A 341 -22.69 -6.95 -10.87
N LYS A 342 -23.81 -6.52 -11.46
CA LYS A 342 -24.44 -7.20 -12.58
C LYS A 342 -24.83 -6.18 -13.66
N GLU A 343 -24.47 -6.48 -14.88
CA GLU A 343 -24.68 -5.59 -16.03
C GLU A 343 -26.18 -5.25 -16.17
N ASN A 344 -26.49 -3.95 -16.26
CA ASN A 344 -27.82 -3.34 -16.30
C ASN A 344 -28.68 -3.48 -15.02
N GLU A 345 -28.12 -3.95 -13.90
CA GLU A 345 -28.84 -4.02 -12.62
C GLU A 345 -28.23 -3.10 -11.55
N GLY A 346 -26.98 -2.67 -11.76
CA GLY A 346 -26.24 -1.80 -10.84
C GLY A 346 -25.05 -2.49 -10.17
N SER A 347 -24.45 -1.78 -9.20
CA SER A 347 -23.27 -2.24 -8.49
C SER A 347 -23.37 -1.94 -7.01
N THR A 348 -22.67 -2.75 -6.19
CA THR A 348 -22.45 -2.49 -4.78
C THR A 348 -20.95 -2.57 -4.53
N PHE A 349 -20.37 -1.48 -4.06
CA PHE A 349 -18.97 -1.39 -3.62
C PHE A 349 -18.94 -1.33 -2.10
N THR A 350 -18.23 -2.27 -1.46
CA THR A 350 -18.16 -2.36 -0.01
C THR A 350 -16.70 -2.33 0.45
N ALA A 351 -16.33 -1.33 1.23
CA ALA A 351 -15.07 -1.29 1.95
C ALA A 351 -15.24 -2.00 3.28
N VAL A 352 -14.43 -3.05 3.52
CA VAL A 352 -14.50 -3.91 4.70
C VAL A 352 -13.29 -3.65 5.59
N PHE A 353 -13.53 -3.15 6.80
CA PHE A 353 -12.51 -2.82 7.79
C PHE A 353 -12.44 -3.89 8.88
N PRO A 354 -11.25 -4.37 9.25
CA PRO A 354 -11.09 -5.38 10.29
C PRO A 354 -11.25 -4.78 11.69
N LYS A 355 -11.52 -5.63 12.68
CA LYS A 355 -11.77 -5.28 14.09
C LYS A 355 -10.70 -4.38 14.69
N GLU A 356 -9.44 -4.58 14.35
CA GLU A 356 -8.29 -3.81 14.85
C GLU A 356 -8.35 -2.32 14.46
N ARG A 357 -9.22 -1.97 13.52
CA ARG A 357 -9.46 -0.60 13.05
C ARG A 357 -10.72 0.02 13.63
N LEU A 358 -11.48 -0.75 14.41
CA LEU A 358 -12.71 -0.29 15.02
C LEU A 358 -12.42 0.34 16.38
N TYR A 359 -13.05 1.47 16.64
CA TYR A 359 -13.06 2.12 17.95
C TYR A 359 -14.50 2.27 18.43
N ASN A 360 -14.85 1.55 19.49
CA ASN A 360 -16.15 1.67 20.12
C ASN A 360 -15.99 2.58 21.35
N MET A 361 -16.75 3.66 21.44
CA MET A 361 -16.94 4.33 22.73
C MET A 361 -17.68 3.37 23.64
N THR A 362 -16.98 2.81 24.62
CA THR A 362 -17.56 2.08 25.74
C THR A 362 -18.29 3.01 26.68
#